data_d0631ac5532e54f554e9fe2f936c6bf4
#
_entry.id   d0631ac5532e54f554e9fe2f936c6bf4
#
_cell.length_a   1.000
_cell.length_b   1.000
_cell.length_c   1.000
_cell.angle_alpha   90.00
_cell.angle_beta   90.00
_cell.angle_gamma   90.00
#
_symmetry.space_group_name_H-M   'P 1'
#
loop_
_entity.id
_entity.type
_entity.pdbx_description
1 polymer ?
#
loop_
_entity_poly.entity_id
_entity_poly.type
_entity_poly.pdbx_seq_one_letter_code
_entity_poly.pdbx_strand_id
1 'polypeptide(L)'
;MPVCVLVLKERAAAETLFTALQDAGTPLLRVALVAPEKADTGDGQLRPESFEEVDLLNPSIARSRRQRSMSRWLMPFGFMAGLTFTQITTLDTFARFGAVGEALIGGLLGMGSGLMGSYAAAASVPSENEDGVRILRNRSSELFWLLLLETPPGLEVPWQLVQKSRPQQVVR
;
A
#
# COMPACT_ATOMS: atom_id res chain seq x y z
N MET A 1 3.52 9.19 5.68
CA MET A 1 4.92 8.79 5.95
C MET A 1 5.72 9.24 4.77
N PRO A 2 6.80 10.00 4.94
CA PRO A 2 7.61 10.45 3.82
C PRO A 2 8.36 9.24 3.23
N VAL A 3 8.05 8.95 1.98
CA VAL A 3 8.72 7.92 1.18
C VAL A 3 9.48 8.62 0.08
N CYS A 4 10.75 8.29 -0.05
CA CYS A 4 11.62 8.81 -1.09
C CYS A 4 12.08 7.65 -1.98
N VAL A 5 11.83 7.75 -3.26
CA VAL A 5 12.29 6.79 -4.25
C VAL A 5 13.36 7.42 -5.12
N LEU A 6 14.52 6.81 -5.13
CA LEU A 6 15.69 7.25 -5.88
C LEU A 6 15.91 6.34 -7.08
N VAL A 7 16.02 6.92 -8.25
CA VAL A 7 16.34 6.21 -9.49
C VAL A 7 17.84 6.28 -9.73
N LEU A 8 18.52 5.14 -9.71
CA LEU A 8 19.96 4.99 -9.81
C LEU A 8 20.34 4.15 -11.02
N LYS A 9 21.47 4.44 -11.65
CA LYS A 9 21.97 3.66 -12.79
C LYS A 9 22.62 2.35 -12.36
N GLU A 10 23.28 2.36 -11.22
CA GLU A 10 24.13 1.26 -10.77
C GLU A 10 23.73 0.82 -9.36
N ARG A 11 23.76 -0.48 -9.13
CA ARG A 11 23.56 -1.08 -7.82
C ARG A 11 24.56 -0.57 -6.77
N ALA A 12 25.83 -0.45 -7.17
CA ALA A 12 26.89 0.02 -6.30
C ALA A 12 26.61 1.42 -5.72
N ALA A 13 25.96 2.30 -6.49
CA ALA A 13 25.57 3.62 -6.02
C ALA A 13 24.48 3.53 -4.93
N ALA A 14 23.54 2.58 -5.05
CA ALA A 14 22.52 2.34 -4.03
C ALA A 14 23.12 1.80 -2.74
N GLU A 15 24.03 0.83 -2.83
CA GLU A 15 24.71 0.24 -1.66
C GLU A 15 25.60 1.26 -0.95
N THR A 16 26.35 2.08 -1.71
CA THR A 16 27.18 3.15 -1.16
C THR A 16 26.33 4.19 -0.42
N LEU A 17 25.19 4.56 -0.99
CA LEU A 17 24.27 5.50 -0.34
C LEU A 17 23.67 4.89 0.92
N PHE A 18 23.28 3.63 0.87
CA PHE A 18 22.74 2.92 2.03
C PHE A 18 23.75 2.87 3.18
N THR A 19 25.00 2.51 2.91
CA THR A 19 26.08 2.52 3.91
C THR A 19 26.30 3.93 4.48
N ALA A 20 26.33 4.95 3.62
CA ALA A 20 26.49 6.33 4.07
C ALA A 20 25.32 6.82 4.95
N LEU A 21 24.10 6.35 4.71
CA LEU A 21 22.93 6.66 5.55
C LEU A 21 23.00 5.94 6.90
N GLN A 22 23.50 4.71 6.93
CA GLN A 22 23.75 3.97 8.17
C GLN A 22 24.85 4.62 9.01
N ASP A 23 25.96 4.99 8.40
CA ASP A 23 27.08 5.67 9.06
C ASP A 23 26.69 7.04 9.63
N ALA A 24 25.77 7.73 8.95
CA ALA A 24 25.19 8.99 9.40
C ALA A 24 24.15 8.80 10.54
N GLY A 25 23.85 7.56 10.93
CA GLY A 25 22.86 7.28 11.97
C GLY A 25 21.44 7.70 11.59
N THR A 26 21.12 7.78 10.28
CA THR A 26 19.79 8.20 9.82
C THR A 26 18.77 7.11 10.17
N PRO A 27 17.71 7.40 10.95
CA PRO A 27 16.70 6.42 11.27
C PRO A 27 15.87 6.11 10.02
N LEU A 28 16.01 4.89 9.51
CA LEU A 28 15.24 4.38 8.37
C LEU A 28 14.25 3.33 8.87
N LEU A 29 12.97 3.49 8.56
CA LEU A 29 11.93 2.52 8.89
C LEU A 29 11.97 1.33 7.94
N ARG A 30 12.20 1.61 6.66
CA ARG A 30 12.30 0.58 5.63
C ARG A 30 13.25 1.04 4.53
N VAL A 31 14.00 0.09 4.02
CA VAL A 31 14.82 0.26 2.82
C VAL A 31 14.51 -0.91 1.90
N ALA A 32 14.16 -0.63 0.67
CA ALA A 32 13.96 -1.65 -0.36
C ALA A 32 14.76 -1.27 -1.61
N LEU A 33 15.49 -2.22 -2.15
CA LEU A 33 16.18 -2.10 -3.41
C LEU A 33 15.41 -2.89 -4.47
N VAL A 34 14.92 -2.23 -5.49
CA VAL A 34 14.21 -2.88 -6.59
C VAL A 34 15.14 -3.01 -7.78
N ALA A 35 15.32 -4.24 -8.22
CA ALA A 35 16.12 -4.55 -9.40
C ALA A 35 15.37 -4.22 -10.68
N PRO A 36 16.06 -3.79 -11.75
CA PRO A 36 15.46 -3.75 -13.08
C PRO A 36 15.14 -5.18 -13.55
N GLU A 37 14.11 -5.30 -14.39
CA GLU A 37 13.50 -6.57 -14.80
C GLU A 37 14.49 -7.60 -15.41
N LYS A 38 15.64 -7.12 -15.88
CA LYS A 38 16.69 -7.93 -16.54
C LYS A 38 18.03 -7.95 -15.81
N ALA A 39 18.08 -7.45 -14.58
CA ALA A 39 19.34 -7.41 -13.83
C ALA A 39 19.65 -8.74 -13.15
N ASP A 40 20.91 -9.10 -13.19
CA ASP A 40 21.42 -10.20 -12.38
C ASP A 40 21.42 -9.82 -10.89
N THR A 41 20.79 -10.65 -10.09
CA THR A 41 20.60 -10.44 -8.64
C THR A 41 21.84 -10.80 -7.81
N GLY A 42 23.04 -10.54 -8.32
CA GLY A 42 24.28 -10.87 -7.65
C GLY A 42 24.34 -10.53 -6.15
N ASP A 43 25.23 -11.14 -5.40
CA ASP A 43 25.42 -10.93 -3.96
C ASP A 43 25.79 -9.49 -3.60
N GLY A 44 25.01 -8.86 -2.70
CA GLY A 44 25.25 -7.52 -2.18
C GLY A 44 24.58 -7.32 -0.82
N GLN A 45 24.87 -6.19 -0.16
CA GLN A 45 24.30 -5.88 1.17
C GLN A 45 22.78 -5.75 1.17
N LEU A 46 22.22 -5.22 0.08
CA LEU A 46 20.78 -5.09 -0.10
C LEU A 46 20.27 -6.20 -1.01
N ARG A 47 19.36 -7.02 -0.48
CA ARG A 47 18.67 -8.01 -1.29
C ARG A 47 17.69 -7.29 -2.21
N PRO A 48 17.81 -7.45 -3.54
CA PRO A 48 16.85 -6.84 -4.44
C PRO A 48 15.48 -7.53 -4.32
N GLU A 49 14.44 -6.70 -4.20
CA GLU A 49 13.04 -7.11 -4.22
C GLU A 49 12.48 -6.91 -5.63
N SER A 50 11.46 -7.68 -6.01
CA SER A 50 10.76 -7.42 -7.26
C SER A 50 9.84 -6.20 -7.11
N PHE A 51 9.61 -5.48 -8.21
CA PHE A 51 8.72 -4.30 -8.21
C PHE A 51 7.32 -4.62 -7.66
N GLU A 52 6.85 -5.85 -7.88
CA GLU A 52 5.53 -6.30 -7.45
C GLU A 52 5.46 -6.64 -5.96
N GLU A 53 6.58 -6.98 -5.32
CA GLU A 53 6.66 -7.31 -3.90
C GLU A 53 6.68 -6.07 -3.00
N VAL A 54 7.09 -4.92 -3.55
CA VAL A 54 7.15 -3.68 -2.78
C VAL A 54 5.76 -3.06 -2.66
N ASP A 55 5.18 -3.13 -1.48
CA ASP A 55 3.84 -2.63 -1.15
C ASP A 55 3.55 -1.21 -1.65
N LEU A 56 4.55 -0.33 -1.57
CA LEU A 56 4.42 1.08 -1.94
C LEU A 56 4.38 1.30 -3.46
N LEU A 57 4.95 0.38 -4.22
CA LEU A 57 4.99 0.43 -5.68
C LEU A 57 3.87 -0.38 -6.32
N ASN A 58 3.19 -1.22 -5.53
CA ASN A 58 2.09 -2.04 -6.02
C ASN A 58 0.73 -1.49 -5.54
N PRO A 59 -0.02 -0.79 -6.40
CA PRO A 59 -1.31 -0.21 -6.02
C PRO A 59 -2.35 -1.27 -5.66
N SER A 60 -2.21 -2.51 -6.12
CA SER A 60 -3.13 -3.61 -5.78
C SER A 60 -2.98 -4.04 -4.31
N ILE A 61 -1.75 -4.07 -3.78
CA ILE A 61 -1.48 -4.40 -2.38
C ILE A 61 -2.01 -3.27 -1.47
N ALA A 62 -1.74 -2.01 -1.81
CA ALA A 62 -2.24 -0.86 -1.08
C ALA A 62 -3.78 -0.85 -1.05
N ARG A 63 -4.42 -1.16 -2.18
CA ARG A 63 -5.90 -1.28 -2.30
C ARG A 63 -6.44 -2.42 -1.44
N SER A 64 -5.83 -3.61 -1.48
CA SER A 64 -6.29 -4.76 -0.70
C SER A 64 -6.10 -4.56 0.80
N ARG A 65 -5.02 -3.88 1.23
CA ARG A 65 -4.80 -3.50 2.63
C ARG A 65 -5.86 -2.52 3.12
N ARG A 66 -6.17 -1.49 2.32
CA ARG A 66 -7.23 -0.51 2.60
C ARG A 66 -8.59 -1.19 2.67
N GLN A 67 -8.91 -2.05 1.72
CA GLN A 67 -10.14 -2.82 1.70
C GLN A 67 -10.30 -3.70 2.96
N ARG A 68 -9.24 -4.42 3.36
CA ARG A 68 -9.26 -5.25 4.57
C ARG A 68 -9.45 -4.40 5.84
N SER A 69 -8.87 -3.21 5.88
CA SER A 69 -9.09 -2.28 6.99
C SER A 69 -10.53 -1.77 7.03
N MET A 70 -11.09 -1.37 5.88
CA MET A 70 -12.46 -0.89 5.77
C MET A 70 -13.49 -1.99 6.03
N SER A 71 -13.29 -3.21 5.53
CA SER A 71 -14.23 -4.31 5.75
C SER A 71 -14.34 -4.67 7.22
N ARG A 72 -13.26 -4.55 8.00
CA ARG A 72 -13.27 -4.81 9.45
C ARG A 72 -14.26 -3.92 10.20
N TRP A 73 -14.51 -2.71 9.70
CA TRP A 73 -15.45 -1.77 10.30
C TRP A 73 -16.83 -1.82 9.63
N LEU A 74 -16.89 -1.88 8.29
CA LEU A 74 -18.15 -1.83 7.56
C LEU A 74 -18.96 -3.13 7.70
N MET A 75 -18.34 -4.29 7.86
CA MET A 75 -19.09 -5.55 8.04
C MET A 75 -19.88 -5.58 9.35
N PRO A 76 -19.29 -5.34 10.54
CA PRO A 76 -20.06 -5.28 11.79
C PRO A 76 -21.10 -4.17 11.78
N PHE A 77 -20.75 -3.00 11.23
CA PHE A 77 -21.70 -1.88 11.11
C PHE A 77 -22.86 -2.26 10.20
N GLY A 78 -22.60 -2.85 9.04
CA GLY A 78 -23.66 -3.33 8.14
C GLY A 78 -24.55 -4.38 8.77
N PHE A 79 -23.98 -5.31 9.56
CA PHE A 79 -24.73 -6.29 10.31
C PHE A 79 -25.68 -5.63 11.30
N MET A 80 -25.19 -4.70 12.13
CA MET A 80 -26.02 -3.96 13.10
C MET A 80 -27.10 -3.13 12.39
N ALA A 81 -26.74 -2.45 11.31
CA ALA A 81 -27.72 -1.70 10.51
C ALA A 81 -28.80 -2.59 9.91
N GLY A 82 -28.43 -3.77 9.41
CA GLY A 82 -29.38 -4.74 8.89
C GLY A 82 -30.33 -5.31 9.96
N LEU A 83 -29.81 -5.58 11.17
CA LEU A 83 -30.63 -5.97 12.31
C LEU A 83 -31.66 -4.90 12.66
N THR A 84 -31.23 -3.64 12.76
CA THR A 84 -32.13 -2.53 13.13
C THR A 84 -33.12 -2.21 12.01
N PHE A 85 -32.71 -2.31 10.74
CA PHE A 85 -33.57 -2.05 9.61
C PHE A 85 -34.77 -3.00 9.58
N THR A 86 -34.58 -4.30 9.81
CA THR A 86 -35.68 -5.27 9.85
C THR A 86 -36.66 -5.04 11.01
N GLN A 87 -36.21 -4.43 12.10
CA GLN A 87 -37.07 -4.10 13.23
C GLN A 87 -37.90 -2.82 13.01
N ILE A 88 -37.40 -1.89 12.19
CA ILE A 88 -38.07 -0.60 11.93
C ILE A 88 -39.00 -0.70 10.73
N THR A 89 -38.62 -1.47 9.71
CA THR A 89 -39.43 -1.67 8.50
C THR A 89 -40.37 -2.83 8.72
N THR A 90 -41.67 -2.59 8.55
CA THR A 90 -42.73 -3.62 8.58
C THR A 90 -42.78 -4.44 7.28
N LEU A 91 -41.60 -4.74 6.71
CA LEU A 91 -41.45 -5.59 5.54
C LEU A 91 -41.46 -7.04 5.97
N ASP A 92 -42.65 -7.67 5.98
CA ASP A 92 -42.85 -9.08 6.33
C ASP A 92 -42.21 -10.11 5.37
N THR A 93 -41.16 -9.67 4.65
CA THR A 93 -40.52 -10.48 3.62
C THR A 93 -39.96 -11.81 4.15
N PHE A 94 -39.52 -11.82 5.41
CA PHE A 94 -38.96 -12.98 6.07
C PHE A 94 -39.73 -13.42 7.30
N ALA A 95 -40.96 -12.95 7.48
CA ALA A 95 -41.82 -13.20 8.66
C ALA A 95 -42.00 -14.70 8.96
N ARG A 96 -41.97 -15.56 7.95
CA ARG A 96 -42.06 -17.02 8.10
C ARG A 96 -40.93 -17.66 8.93
N PHE A 97 -39.81 -16.95 9.12
CA PHE A 97 -38.69 -17.40 9.94
C PHE A 97 -38.78 -16.93 11.39
N GLY A 98 -39.86 -16.21 11.74
CA GLY A 98 -40.03 -15.59 13.05
C GLY A 98 -39.12 -14.37 13.26
N ALA A 99 -39.38 -13.60 14.33
CA ALA A 99 -38.71 -12.34 14.59
C ALA A 99 -37.18 -12.46 14.71
N VAL A 100 -36.68 -13.53 15.29
CA VAL A 100 -35.23 -13.77 15.44
C VAL A 100 -34.62 -14.15 14.11
N GLY A 101 -35.29 -15.00 13.31
CA GLY A 101 -34.82 -15.42 11.99
C GLY A 101 -34.78 -14.24 11.01
N GLU A 102 -35.82 -13.42 11.01
CA GLU A 102 -35.90 -12.21 10.21
C GLU A 102 -34.76 -11.22 10.54
N ALA A 103 -34.52 -10.94 11.81
CA ALA A 103 -33.42 -10.08 12.25
C ALA A 103 -32.06 -10.63 11.80
N LEU A 104 -31.81 -11.93 11.96
CA LEU A 104 -30.55 -12.55 11.54
C LEU A 104 -30.33 -12.47 10.03
N ILE A 105 -31.36 -12.72 9.23
CA ILE A 105 -31.28 -12.59 7.76
C ILE A 105 -30.99 -11.16 7.38
N GLY A 106 -31.67 -10.17 7.99
CA GLY A 106 -31.41 -8.76 7.78
C GLY A 106 -29.98 -8.37 8.14
N GLY A 107 -29.48 -8.85 9.27
CA GLY A 107 -28.08 -8.65 9.71
C GLY A 107 -27.08 -9.22 8.71
N LEU A 108 -27.29 -10.45 8.21
CA LEU A 108 -26.41 -11.07 7.23
C LEU A 108 -26.42 -10.33 5.89
N LEU A 109 -27.59 -9.89 5.41
CA LEU A 109 -27.70 -9.07 4.20
C LEU A 109 -27.01 -7.72 4.38
N GLY A 110 -27.19 -7.08 5.53
CA GLY A 110 -26.50 -5.84 5.89
C GLY A 110 -24.99 -6.01 5.96
N MET A 111 -24.50 -7.11 6.50
CA MET A 111 -23.07 -7.46 6.52
C MET A 111 -22.53 -7.64 5.10
N GLY A 112 -23.26 -8.31 4.21
CA GLY A 112 -22.91 -8.45 2.79
C GLY A 112 -22.84 -7.09 2.07
N SER A 113 -23.80 -6.20 2.34
CA SER A 113 -23.79 -4.83 1.83
C SER A 113 -22.58 -4.04 2.35
N GLY A 114 -22.23 -4.18 3.63
CA GLY A 114 -21.04 -3.58 4.23
C GLY A 114 -19.75 -4.06 3.58
N LEU A 115 -19.67 -5.35 3.26
CA LEU A 115 -18.54 -5.91 2.52
C LEU A 115 -18.44 -5.31 1.11
N MET A 116 -19.52 -5.29 0.35
CA MET A 116 -19.56 -4.68 -0.99
C MET A 116 -19.21 -3.18 -0.94
N GLY A 117 -19.74 -2.46 0.05
CA GLY A 117 -19.41 -1.06 0.30
C GLY A 117 -17.91 -0.84 0.55
N SER A 118 -17.25 -1.77 1.26
CA SER A 118 -15.81 -1.70 1.50
C SER A 118 -14.99 -1.83 0.20
N TYR A 119 -15.42 -2.67 -0.74
CA TYR A 119 -14.81 -2.78 -2.06
C TYR A 119 -14.96 -1.50 -2.88
N ALA A 120 -16.18 -0.97 -2.93
CA ALA A 120 -16.46 0.28 -3.65
C ALA A 120 -15.67 1.45 -3.08
N ALA A 121 -15.64 1.60 -1.75
CA ALA A 121 -14.89 2.66 -1.08
C ALA A 121 -13.37 2.51 -1.30
N ALA A 122 -12.83 1.29 -1.26
CA ALA A 122 -11.41 1.06 -1.53
C ALA A 122 -11.03 1.34 -2.99
N ALA A 123 -11.96 1.14 -3.92
CA ALA A 123 -11.75 1.41 -5.35
C ALA A 123 -11.88 2.89 -5.70
N SER A 124 -12.72 3.65 -4.99
CA SER A 124 -13.00 5.06 -5.28
C SER A 124 -11.91 6.02 -4.80
N VAL A 125 -11.03 5.58 -3.89
CA VAL A 125 -9.90 6.42 -3.45
C VAL A 125 -8.74 6.25 -4.43
N PRO A 126 -8.39 7.31 -5.21
CA PRO A 126 -7.19 7.26 -6.05
C PRO A 126 -5.97 6.97 -5.19
N SER A 127 -5.07 6.15 -5.66
CA SER A 127 -3.76 6.04 -5.02
C SER A 127 -3.03 7.36 -5.30
N GLU A 128 -2.70 8.10 -4.26
CA GLU A 128 -2.06 9.43 -4.33
C GLU A 128 -0.78 9.46 -5.19
N ASN A 129 -0.27 8.29 -5.57
CA ASN A 129 0.99 8.13 -6.30
C ASN A 129 0.88 7.26 -7.57
N GLU A 130 -0.31 7.12 -8.19
CA GLU A 130 -0.44 6.30 -9.41
C GLU A 130 0.48 6.76 -10.55
N ASP A 131 0.59 8.06 -10.75
CA ASP A 131 1.48 8.61 -11.77
C ASP A 131 2.97 8.40 -11.42
N GLY A 132 3.32 8.59 -10.14
CA GLY A 132 4.67 8.30 -9.65
C GLY A 132 5.04 6.83 -9.82
N VAL A 133 4.14 5.92 -9.45
CA VAL A 133 4.33 4.47 -9.62
C VAL A 133 4.46 4.08 -11.08
N ARG A 134 3.68 4.69 -11.98
CA ARG A 134 3.78 4.45 -13.43
C ARG A 134 5.12 4.91 -13.99
N ILE A 135 5.60 6.07 -13.57
CA ILE A 135 6.92 6.59 -13.96
C ILE A 135 8.02 5.64 -13.45
N LEU A 136 7.95 5.21 -12.19
CA LEU A 136 8.93 4.31 -11.61
C LEU A 136 8.93 2.93 -12.27
N ARG A 137 7.76 2.40 -12.66
CA ARG A 137 7.65 1.16 -13.42
C ARG A 137 8.35 1.28 -14.80
N ASN A 138 8.13 2.38 -15.50
CA ASN A 138 8.81 2.62 -16.77
C ASN A 138 10.33 2.71 -16.56
N ARG A 139 10.80 3.32 -15.48
CA ARG A 139 12.23 3.40 -15.17
C ARG A 139 12.84 2.04 -14.80
N SER A 140 12.11 1.20 -14.09
CA SER A 140 12.54 -0.18 -13.81
C SER A 140 12.70 -0.99 -15.10
N SER A 141 11.84 -0.79 -16.10
CA SER A 141 11.97 -1.43 -17.42
C SER A 141 13.15 -0.90 -18.24
N GLU A 142 13.63 0.33 -17.96
CA GLU A 142 14.77 0.99 -18.61
C GLU A 142 16.14 0.64 -17.99
N LEU A 143 16.26 -0.44 -17.21
CA LEU A 143 17.49 -0.91 -16.54
C LEU A 143 17.98 0.00 -15.38
N PHE A 144 17.11 0.77 -14.76
CA PHE A 144 17.45 1.55 -13.56
C PHE A 144 17.13 0.80 -12.28
N TRP A 145 17.98 0.98 -11.29
CA TRP A 145 17.77 0.51 -9.92
C TRP A 145 16.93 1.53 -9.15
N LEU A 146 15.95 1.04 -8.40
CA LEU A 146 15.14 1.90 -7.56
C LEU A 146 15.49 1.64 -6.10
N LEU A 147 15.95 2.67 -5.39
CA LEU A 147 16.18 2.61 -3.95
C LEU A 147 15.06 3.38 -3.25
N LEU A 148 14.29 2.63 -2.48
CA LEU A 148 13.16 3.13 -1.73
C LEU A 148 13.57 3.31 -0.27
N LEU A 149 13.41 4.53 0.23
CA LEU A 149 13.75 4.92 1.61
C LEU A 149 12.48 5.40 2.31
N GLU A 150 12.14 4.80 3.42
CA GLU A 150 11.05 5.23 4.29
C GLU A 150 11.63 5.78 5.59
N THR A 151 11.33 7.05 5.89
CA THR A 151 11.77 7.72 7.11
C THR A 151 10.61 7.91 8.09
N PRO A 152 10.88 8.02 9.41
CA PRO A 152 9.88 8.38 10.39
C PRO A 152 9.23 9.75 10.07
N PRO A 153 7.96 9.95 10.47
CA PRO A 153 7.30 11.24 10.28
C PRO A 153 8.06 12.34 11.00
N GLY A 154 8.31 13.45 10.28
CA GLY A 154 9.06 14.60 10.79
C GLY A 154 10.57 14.55 10.54
N LEU A 155 11.11 13.46 10.00
CA LEU A 155 12.50 13.35 9.59
C LEU A 155 12.63 13.33 8.07
N GLU A 156 13.46 14.20 7.55
CA GLU A 156 13.80 14.22 6.13
C GLU A 156 15.09 13.44 5.87
N VAL A 157 15.15 12.82 4.70
CA VAL A 157 16.37 12.16 4.23
C VAL A 157 17.47 13.21 4.06
N PRO A 158 18.71 12.97 4.52
CA PRO A 158 19.81 13.94 4.38
C PRO A 158 20.19 14.13 2.91
N TRP A 159 19.68 15.22 2.34
CA TRP A 159 19.83 15.53 0.90
C TRP A 159 21.27 15.63 0.43
N GLN A 160 22.19 16.01 1.31
CA GLN A 160 23.61 16.07 0.99
C GLN A 160 24.18 14.68 0.61
N LEU A 161 23.72 13.63 1.28
CA LEU A 161 24.11 12.25 0.98
C LEU A 161 23.45 11.76 -0.30
N VAL A 162 22.15 12.07 -0.48
CA VAL A 162 21.40 11.73 -1.70
C VAL A 162 22.06 12.37 -2.94
N GLN A 163 22.44 13.64 -2.86
CA GLN A 163 23.07 14.33 -3.98
C GLN A 163 24.44 13.74 -4.38
N LYS A 164 25.18 13.21 -3.39
CA LYS A 164 26.46 12.52 -3.67
C LYS A 164 26.30 11.26 -4.53
N SER A 165 25.19 10.54 -4.38
CA SER A 165 24.89 9.35 -5.19
C SER A 165 24.42 9.67 -6.60
N ARG A 166 24.25 10.94 -6.97
CA ARG A 166 23.82 11.44 -8.30
C ARG A 166 22.62 10.69 -8.86
N PRO A 167 21.49 10.66 -8.16
CA PRO A 167 20.31 9.99 -8.66
C PRO A 167 19.83 10.66 -9.95
N GLN A 168 19.36 9.86 -10.90
CA GLN A 168 18.79 10.38 -12.15
C GLN A 168 17.46 11.09 -11.91
N GLN A 169 16.71 10.58 -10.94
CA GLN A 169 15.41 11.13 -10.54
C GLN A 169 15.15 10.83 -9.06
N VAL A 170 14.46 11.74 -8.41
CA VAL A 170 13.97 11.58 -7.04
C VAL A 170 12.47 11.79 -7.06
N VAL A 171 11.72 10.81 -6.57
CA VAL A 171 10.27 10.87 -6.42
C VAL A 171 9.95 10.90 -4.92
N ARG A 172 9.15 11.87 -4.48
CA ARG A 172 8.69 12.04 -3.10
C ARG A 172 7.20 11.80 -2.99
#